data_7b2021a3398165caba3b484bd8ebf787
#
_entry.id   7b2021a3398165caba3b484bd8ebf787
#
_cell.length_a   1.000
_cell.length_b   1.000
_cell.length_c   1.000
_cell.angle_alpha   90.00
_cell.angle_beta   90.00
_cell.angle_gamma   90.00
#
_symmetry.space_group_name_H-M   'P 1'
#
loop_
_entity.id
_entity.type
_entity.pdbx_description
1 polymer ?
#
loop_
_entity_poly.entity_id
_entity_poly.type
_entity_poly.pdbx_seq_one_letter_code
_entity_poly.pdbx_strand_id
1 'polypeptide(L)'
;MRQLLRAVIFGILGYLVGATLTWLVRGGSLGDEVCVVFGYVVGLIGWLFGIGMGDTWVREWFGRPASELEVTGWKRYLGFSTDHKVIGIQYMVTFLVVLLLGGVAALAMRLELAQAGEGILSADRYNQVMSMHGILMIAVAVAAILGSFGNYLVPIMIGADDMAFPRLNAVTFWLIPPVAIGLLAAPTLGSFDTGWTAYPPLSVINNSGQILFVLAVTTFGLSSILGGLNVVTTIVTMRAPGMTWGRLPIFVWAAFSASVLSLLVTQFFAASLVLIAMDRVAGTVFFDGGAGGDPLLYQHLFWFYSHPAVYVMVLPAFGVVLEVITHMARKPLFAYKAVVVSLLTIAGLSVIVWAHHMFTSGMATYLHGPFMFATEMISVPTGVIFLSAVATLWQGRLWMKTPLLFAMIWVFQFLMGGVTGIFLADVATDVQLHDTYFVVAHFHYTIMGGMLFAFLAGIFFWFPKITGRMINDRLGIVFALWLTVGFQLTFLPQFWLGTNGMNRRIADYPEQLEGANLFSSISSFLLGASFLLLVYILVSGARRGPVAGPNPWNASTLEWQVSSPPPEHNFSGQPRVVDHPYVYGTAGSRHAEFVGVTTTREQAEDRNGDHDG
;
A
#
# COMPACT_ATOMS: atom_id res chain seq x y z
N MET A 1 -23.55 0.90 -9.76
CA MET A 1 -23.90 2.27 -10.16
C MET A 1 -24.95 2.94 -9.29
N ARG A 2 -26.14 2.33 -9.03
CA ARG A 2 -27.15 2.95 -8.13
C ARG A 2 -26.62 3.21 -6.72
N GLN A 3 -25.91 2.27 -6.11
CA GLN A 3 -25.31 2.43 -4.78
C GLN A 3 -24.26 3.55 -4.77
N LEU A 4 -23.36 3.61 -5.75
CA LEU A 4 -22.37 4.68 -5.85
C LEU A 4 -23.02 6.06 -6.01
N LEU A 5 -24.03 6.18 -6.88
CA LEU A 5 -24.78 7.44 -7.03
C LEU A 5 -25.48 7.84 -5.71
N ARG A 6 -26.10 6.87 -5.01
CA ARG A 6 -26.70 7.09 -3.69
C ARG A 6 -25.64 7.54 -2.67
N ALA A 7 -24.44 6.94 -2.69
CA ALA A 7 -23.34 7.33 -1.81
C ALA A 7 -22.90 8.79 -2.06
N VAL A 8 -22.75 9.18 -3.32
CA VAL A 8 -22.43 10.57 -3.68
C VAL A 8 -23.52 11.53 -3.19
N ILE A 9 -24.80 11.23 -3.46
CA ILE A 9 -25.91 12.08 -3.05
C ILE A 9 -25.97 12.20 -1.52
N PHE A 10 -25.91 11.08 -0.79
CA PHE A 10 -25.98 11.08 0.68
C PHE A 10 -24.74 11.71 1.31
N GLY A 11 -23.57 11.54 0.70
CA GLY A 11 -22.33 12.21 1.11
C GLY A 11 -22.45 13.73 0.99
N ILE A 12 -22.91 14.23 -0.16
CA ILE A 12 -23.10 15.68 -0.38
C ILE A 12 -24.19 16.23 0.55
N LEU A 13 -25.33 15.58 0.65
CA LEU A 13 -26.42 16.02 1.55
C LEU A 13 -25.95 16.00 3.02
N GLY A 14 -25.24 14.96 3.45
CA GLY A 14 -24.65 14.88 4.78
C GLY A 14 -23.66 16.02 5.05
N TYR A 15 -22.78 16.30 4.08
CA TYR A 15 -21.86 17.44 4.20
C TYR A 15 -22.60 18.77 4.34
N LEU A 16 -23.58 19.03 3.50
CA LEU A 16 -24.37 20.25 3.56
C LEU A 16 -25.14 20.37 4.90
N VAL A 17 -25.73 19.28 5.38
CA VAL A 17 -26.43 19.27 6.70
C VAL A 17 -25.44 19.57 7.81
N GLY A 18 -24.31 18.87 7.90
CA GLY A 18 -23.32 19.08 8.95
C GLY A 18 -22.73 20.50 8.93
N ALA A 19 -22.34 21.00 7.76
CA ALA A 19 -21.80 22.35 7.61
C ALA A 19 -22.85 23.44 7.95
N THR A 20 -24.10 23.29 7.47
CA THR A 20 -25.15 24.25 7.69
C THR A 20 -25.60 24.30 9.18
N LEU A 21 -25.74 23.14 9.83
CA LEU A 21 -26.05 23.09 11.26
C LEU A 21 -24.98 23.77 12.10
N THR A 22 -23.70 23.54 11.76
CA THR A 22 -22.57 24.18 12.46
C THR A 22 -22.59 25.69 12.24
N TRP A 23 -22.81 26.12 10.98
CA TRP A 23 -22.94 27.54 10.65
C TRP A 23 -24.10 28.23 11.39
N LEU A 24 -25.27 27.59 11.49
CA LEU A 24 -26.43 28.13 12.22
C LEU A 24 -26.15 28.32 13.73
N VAL A 25 -25.33 27.43 14.32
CA VAL A 25 -25.00 27.49 15.75
C VAL A 25 -23.89 28.52 16.04
N ARG A 26 -22.86 28.60 15.18
CA ARG A 26 -21.68 29.43 15.43
C ARG A 26 -21.68 30.77 14.68
N GLY A 27 -22.43 30.89 13.59
CA GLY A 27 -22.30 32.01 12.64
C GLY A 27 -21.06 31.84 11.77
N GLY A 28 -20.59 32.94 11.18
CA GLY A 28 -19.40 32.96 10.31
C GLY A 28 -19.70 32.60 8.86
N SER A 29 -18.80 31.83 8.23
CA SER A 29 -18.89 31.37 6.83
C SER A 29 -19.04 29.85 6.75
N LEU A 30 -19.76 29.34 5.76
CA LEU A 30 -19.83 27.90 5.47
C LEU A 30 -18.45 27.31 5.09
N GLY A 31 -17.51 28.15 4.67
CA GLY A 31 -16.12 27.77 4.39
C GLY A 31 -15.22 27.73 5.62
N ASP A 32 -15.70 28.14 6.79
CA ASP A 32 -14.91 28.07 8.02
C ASP A 32 -14.58 26.61 8.35
N GLU A 33 -13.36 26.39 8.83
CA GLU A 33 -12.82 25.04 9.04
C GLU A 33 -13.70 24.18 9.96
N VAL A 34 -14.34 24.79 10.96
CA VAL A 34 -15.26 24.06 11.85
C VAL A 34 -16.47 23.53 11.06
N CYS A 35 -17.03 24.34 10.14
CA CYS A 35 -18.13 23.91 9.27
C CYS A 35 -17.67 22.78 8.33
N VAL A 36 -16.43 22.88 7.80
CA VAL A 36 -15.83 21.85 6.95
C VAL A 36 -15.64 20.54 7.72
N VAL A 37 -15.16 20.58 8.98
CA VAL A 37 -14.98 19.39 9.83
C VAL A 37 -16.31 18.66 10.05
N PHE A 38 -17.33 19.35 10.54
CA PHE A 38 -18.62 18.72 10.79
C PHE A 38 -19.33 18.32 9.49
N GLY A 39 -19.20 19.11 8.43
CA GLY A 39 -19.65 18.75 7.09
C GLY A 39 -19.02 17.46 6.61
N TYR A 40 -17.68 17.33 6.73
CA TYR A 40 -16.96 16.13 6.32
C TYR A 40 -17.40 14.90 7.12
N VAL A 41 -17.49 14.98 8.44
CA VAL A 41 -17.89 13.85 9.30
C VAL A 41 -19.31 13.36 8.98
N VAL A 42 -20.28 14.28 8.89
CA VAL A 42 -21.68 13.91 8.55
C VAL A 42 -21.76 13.44 7.09
N GLY A 43 -20.98 14.04 6.18
CA GLY A 43 -20.85 13.61 4.80
C GLY A 43 -20.27 12.19 4.66
N LEU A 44 -19.24 11.86 5.44
CA LEU A 44 -18.65 10.52 5.48
C LEU A 44 -19.66 9.47 5.97
N ILE A 45 -20.42 9.79 7.01
CA ILE A 45 -21.51 8.92 7.49
C ILE A 45 -22.56 8.74 6.39
N GLY A 46 -23.00 9.84 5.76
CA GLY A 46 -23.93 9.81 4.64
C GLY A 46 -23.42 8.95 3.47
N TRP A 47 -22.14 9.09 3.11
CA TRP A 47 -21.48 8.28 2.08
C TRP A 47 -21.55 6.77 2.41
N LEU A 48 -21.18 6.37 3.63
CA LEU A 48 -21.18 4.97 4.06
C LEU A 48 -22.58 4.37 4.06
N PHE A 49 -23.59 5.10 4.56
CA PHE A 49 -24.98 4.66 4.47
C PHE A 49 -25.46 4.63 3.01
N GLY A 50 -25.09 5.63 2.22
CA GLY A 50 -25.42 5.69 0.79
C GLY A 50 -24.90 4.52 -0.01
N ILE A 51 -23.68 4.06 0.25
CA ILE A 51 -23.08 2.91 -0.47
C ILE A 51 -23.73 1.57 -0.07
N GLY A 52 -24.41 1.50 1.08
CA GLY A 52 -25.12 0.30 1.50
C GLY A 52 -24.62 -0.34 2.80
N MET A 53 -23.72 0.33 3.54
CA MET A 53 -23.22 -0.18 4.82
C MET A 53 -24.36 -0.54 5.78
N GLY A 54 -25.40 0.30 5.85
CA GLY A 54 -26.56 0.12 6.75
C GLY A 54 -27.71 -0.70 6.15
N ASP A 55 -27.68 -1.05 4.86
CA ASP A 55 -28.85 -1.65 4.17
C ASP A 55 -29.33 -2.94 4.84
N THR A 56 -28.40 -3.78 5.29
CA THR A 56 -28.72 -5.04 5.97
C THR A 56 -29.31 -4.79 7.38
N TRP A 57 -28.67 -3.93 8.17
CA TRP A 57 -29.14 -3.61 9.52
C TRP A 57 -30.52 -2.96 9.52
N VAL A 58 -30.73 -1.98 8.63
CA VAL A 58 -32.04 -1.31 8.50
C VAL A 58 -33.12 -2.30 8.10
N ARG A 59 -32.80 -3.27 7.19
CA ARG A 59 -33.77 -4.32 6.83
C ARG A 59 -34.06 -5.27 7.97
N GLU A 60 -33.01 -5.75 8.67
CA GLU A 60 -33.17 -6.62 9.84
C GLU A 60 -34.00 -5.96 10.94
N TRP A 61 -33.77 -4.65 11.22
CA TRP A 61 -34.56 -3.90 12.19
C TRP A 61 -36.06 -3.79 11.83
N PHE A 62 -36.36 -3.78 10.53
CA PHE A 62 -37.75 -3.77 10.04
C PHE A 62 -38.26 -5.18 9.68
N GLY A 63 -37.59 -6.25 10.12
CA GLY A 63 -38.00 -7.63 9.88
C GLY A 63 -38.00 -8.05 8.41
N ARG A 64 -37.22 -7.38 7.56
CA ARG A 64 -37.10 -7.70 6.14
C ARG A 64 -35.86 -8.59 5.90
N PRO A 65 -35.93 -9.56 4.98
CA PRO A 65 -34.76 -10.37 4.65
C PRO A 65 -33.63 -9.48 4.11
N ALA A 66 -32.38 -9.87 4.38
CA ALA A 66 -31.22 -9.25 3.78
C ALA A 66 -31.37 -9.25 2.25
N SER A 67 -31.09 -8.13 1.58
CA SER A 67 -31.11 -8.16 0.11
C SER A 67 -29.78 -8.73 -0.37
N GLU A 68 -29.79 -9.95 -0.78
CA GLU A 68 -28.76 -10.48 -1.66
C GLU A 68 -28.94 -9.82 -3.04
N LEU A 69 -28.39 -8.61 -3.17
CA LEU A 69 -28.21 -8.03 -4.50
C LEU A 69 -27.00 -8.73 -5.11
N GLU A 70 -27.22 -9.89 -5.73
CA GLU A 70 -26.23 -10.49 -6.61
C GLU A 70 -25.98 -9.55 -7.80
N VAL A 71 -25.07 -8.62 -7.60
CA VAL A 71 -24.59 -7.75 -8.66
C VAL A 71 -23.51 -8.51 -9.42
N THR A 72 -23.88 -9.11 -10.53
CA THR A 72 -22.97 -9.86 -11.41
C THR A 72 -22.16 -8.94 -12.35
N GLY A 73 -21.06 -9.47 -12.87
CA GLY A 73 -20.20 -8.79 -13.83
C GLY A 73 -19.42 -7.61 -13.22
N TRP A 74 -18.97 -6.68 -14.07
CA TRP A 74 -18.10 -5.57 -13.62
C TRP A 74 -18.79 -4.59 -12.65
N LYS A 75 -20.11 -4.56 -12.61
CA LYS A 75 -20.89 -3.65 -11.73
C LYS A 75 -20.72 -4.00 -10.25
N ARG A 76 -20.30 -5.22 -9.90
CA ARG A 76 -20.04 -5.65 -8.50
C ARG A 76 -18.90 -4.85 -7.86
N TYR A 77 -17.96 -4.36 -8.66
CA TYR A 77 -16.83 -3.56 -8.18
C TYR A 77 -17.20 -2.09 -7.88
N LEU A 78 -18.40 -1.65 -8.23
CA LEU A 78 -18.91 -0.29 -7.99
C LEU A 78 -19.99 -0.24 -6.90
N GLY A 79 -20.02 -1.21 -6.00
CA GLY A 79 -20.99 -1.32 -4.92
C GLY A 79 -20.40 -1.94 -3.67
N PHE A 80 -21.20 -1.94 -2.61
CA PHE A 80 -20.85 -2.59 -1.35
C PHE A 80 -20.88 -4.11 -1.55
N SER A 81 -19.77 -4.75 -1.33
CA SER A 81 -19.62 -6.20 -1.41
C SER A 81 -18.89 -6.70 -0.19
N THR A 82 -19.28 -7.84 0.33
CA THR A 82 -18.60 -8.52 1.44
C THR A 82 -17.59 -9.56 0.97
N ASP A 83 -17.59 -9.94 -0.33
CA ASP A 83 -16.60 -10.86 -0.89
C ASP A 83 -15.19 -10.21 -0.87
N HIS A 84 -14.28 -10.82 -0.12
CA HIS A 84 -12.91 -10.35 0.03
C HIS A 84 -12.16 -10.22 -1.30
N LYS A 85 -12.50 -11.03 -2.32
CA LYS A 85 -11.89 -10.97 -3.66
C LYS A 85 -12.31 -9.72 -4.42
N VAL A 86 -13.60 -9.36 -4.31
CA VAL A 86 -14.13 -8.12 -4.88
C VAL A 86 -13.46 -6.91 -4.23
N ILE A 87 -13.34 -6.91 -2.90
CA ILE A 87 -12.71 -5.83 -2.14
C ILE A 87 -11.22 -5.72 -2.51
N GLY A 88 -10.49 -6.83 -2.63
CA GLY A 88 -9.09 -6.82 -3.06
C GLY A 88 -8.89 -6.21 -4.45
N ILE A 89 -9.80 -6.49 -5.39
CA ILE A 89 -9.76 -5.87 -6.73
C ILE A 89 -10.13 -4.38 -6.68
N GLN A 90 -11.11 -3.99 -5.86
CA GLN A 90 -11.47 -2.58 -5.63
C GLN A 90 -10.24 -1.79 -5.13
N TYR A 91 -9.52 -2.30 -4.14
CA TYR A 91 -8.27 -1.69 -3.67
C TYR A 91 -7.22 -1.63 -4.78
N MET A 92 -6.98 -2.73 -5.50
CA MET A 92 -5.98 -2.79 -6.57
C MET A 92 -6.23 -1.73 -7.64
N VAL A 93 -7.44 -1.63 -8.15
CA VAL A 93 -7.80 -0.67 -9.21
C VAL A 93 -7.71 0.76 -8.67
N THR A 94 -8.21 1.01 -7.45
CA THR A 94 -8.14 2.35 -6.83
C THR A 94 -6.70 2.81 -6.67
N PHE A 95 -5.81 1.96 -6.14
CA PHE A 95 -4.41 2.34 -5.97
C PHE A 95 -3.64 2.47 -7.27
N LEU A 96 -3.96 1.71 -8.31
CA LEU A 96 -3.40 1.94 -9.65
C LEU A 96 -3.82 3.30 -10.22
N VAL A 97 -5.07 3.72 -10.01
CA VAL A 97 -5.53 5.05 -10.41
C VAL A 97 -4.84 6.15 -9.62
N VAL A 98 -4.76 6.01 -8.29
CA VAL A 98 -4.08 6.99 -7.41
C VAL A 98 -2.59 7.09 -7.75
N LEU A 99 -1.93 5.97 -8.05
CA LEU A 99 -0.54 5.92 -8.52
C LEU A 99 -0.34 6.76 -9.80
N LEU A 100 -1.26 6.64 -10.77
CA LEU A 100 -1.19 7.44 -11.99
C LEU A 100 -1.40 8.94 -11.72
N LEU A 101 -2.36 9.29 -10.86
CA LEU A 101 -2.62 10.70 -10.49
C LEU A 101 -1.42 11.32 -9.76
N GLY A 102 -0.87 10.62 -8.76
CA GLY A 102 0.34 11.07 -8.07
C GLY A 102 1.56 11.10 -9.00
N GLY A 103 1.64 10.20 -10.00
CA GLY A 103 2.67 10.20 -11.04
C GLY A 103 2.59 11.45 -11.93
N VAL A 104 1.39 11.89 -12.32
CA VAL A 104 1.21 13.15 -13.07
C VAL A 104 1.70 14.34 -12.25
N ALA A 105 1.41 14.40 -10.95
CA ALA A 105 1.96 15.44 -10.06
C ALA A 105 3.50 15.41 -10.00
N ALA A 106 4.11 14.21 -9.96
CA ALA A 106 5.56 14.07 -10.04
C ALA A 106 6.15 14.62 -11.35
N LEU A 107 5.50 14.34 -12.49
CA LEU A 107 5.94 14.86 -13.79
C LEU A 107 5.84 16.39 -13.86
N ALA A 108 4.80 16.98 -13.24
CA ALA A 108 4.68 18.44 -13.14
C ALA A 108 5.82 19.04 -12.31
N MET A 109 6.20 18.43 -11.19
CA MET A 109 7.36 18.83 -10.39
C MET A 109 8.67 18.70 -11.20
N ARG A 110 8.85 17.60 -11.92
CA ARG A 110 10.06 17.39 -12.73
C ARG A 110 10.15 18.34 -13.93
N LEU A 111 8.98 18.78 -14.45
CA LEU A 111 8.94 19.79 -15.51
C LEU A 111 9.42 21.14 -14.98
N GLU A 112 8.99 21.53 -13.76
CA GLU A 112 9.48 22.74 -13.08
C GLU A 112 11.00 22.69 -12.84
N LEU A 113 11.49 21.56 -12.33
CA LEU A 113 12.91 21.37 -12.01
C LEU A 113 13.78 21.04 -13.24
N ALA A 114 13.26 21.16 -14.46
CA ALA A 114 14.06 20.90 -15.67
C ALA A 114 15.07 22.02 -15.96
N GLN A 115 14.84 23.22 -15.45
CA GLN A 115 15.73 24.39 -15.56
C GLN A 115 15.81 25.10 -14.21
N ALA A 116 16.91 25.81 -13.98
CA ALA A 116 17.06 26.69 -12.82
C ALA A 116 16.28 28.00 -13.03
N GLY A 117 15.90 28.66 -11.94
CA GLY A 117 15.09 29.88 -11.94
C GLY A 117 13.58 29.58 -11.91
N GLU A 118 12.77 30.65 -11.94
CA GLU A 118 11.31 30.53 -12.02
C GLU A 118 10.89 29.95 -13.36
N GLY A 119 10.19 28.83 -13.30
CA GLY A 119 9.70 28.08 -14.46
C GLY A 119 8.20 28.27 -14.71
N ILE A 120 7.47 27.16 -14.79
CA ILE A 120 6.03 27.12 -15.10
C ILE A 120 5.16 27.29 -13.86
N LEU A 121 5.67 26.84 -12.69
CA LEU A 121 4.98 26.87 -11.41
C LEU A 121 5.60 27.94 -10.50
N SER A 122 4.76 28.75 -9.85
CA SER A 122 5.25 29.53 -8.72
C SER A 122 5.67 28.60 -7.57
N ALA A 123 6.51 29.08 -6.65
CA ALA A 123 6.98 28.32 -5.49
C ALA A 123 5.81 27.72 -4.67
N ASP A 124 4.73 28.51 -4.45
CA ASP A 124 3.54 28.04 -3.75
C ASP A 124 2.84 26.90 -4.51
N ARG A 125 2.69 27.03 -5.81
CA ARG A 125 2.09 25.99 -6.66
C ARG A 125 2.93 24.72 -6.70
N TYR A 126 4.25 24.86 -6.76
CA TYR A 126 5.17 23.74 -6.67
C TYR A 126 4.99 22.99 -5.34
N ASN A 127 4.96 23.71 -4.21
CA ASN A 127 4.77 23.11 -2.88
C ASN A 127 3.43 22.40 -2.75
N GLN A 128 2.35 22.94 -3.31
CA GLN A 128 1.04 22.29 -3.35
C GLN A 128 1.06 20.98 -4.17
N VAL A 129 1.68 21.02 -5.36
CA VAL A 129 1.81 19.83 -6.24
C VAL A 129 2.71 18.78 -5.57
N MET A 130 3.81 19.19 -4.95
CA MET A 130 4.72 18.32 -4.20
C MET A 130 4.01 17.66 -3.01
N SER A 131 3.23 18.42 -2.26
CA SER A 131 2.44 17.92 -1.13
C SER A 131 1.39 16.90 -1.58
N MET A 132 0.70 17.17 -2.68
CA MET A 132 -0.27 16.24 -3.28
C MET A 132 0.41 14.96 -3.77
N HIS A 133 1.53 15.07 -4.51
CA HIS A 133 2.31 13.90 -4.91
C HIS A 133 2.69 13.05 -3.70
N GLY A 134 3.26 13.67 -2.67
CA GLY A 134 3.74 12.96 -1.49
C GLY A 134 2.64 12.16 -0.80
N ILE A 135 1.50 12.79 -0.51
CA ILE A 135 0.42 12.11 0.22
C ILE A 135 -0.27 11.02 -0.61
N LEU A 136 -0.50 11.24 -1.91
CA LEU A 136 -1.08 10.23 -2.78
C LEU A 136 -0.16 9.00 -2.89
N MET A 137 1.15 9.21 -3.05
CA MET A 137 2.12 8.10 -3.17
C MET A 137 2.31 7.34 -1.86
N ILE A 138 2.30 8.03 -0.71
CA ILE A 138 2.37 7.37 0.60
C ILE A 138 1.10 6.52 0.83
N ALA A 139 -0.09 7.03 0.50
CA ALA A 139 -1.32 6.25 0.60
C ALA A 139 -1.27 4.97 -0.25
N VAL A 140 -0.77 5.05 -1.49
CA VAL A 140 -0.53 3.88 -2.34
C VAL A 140 0.45 2.92 -1.70
N ALA A 141 1.61 3.43 -1.23
CA ALA A 141 2.66 2.60 -0.67
C ALA A 141 2.20 1.81 0.58
N VAL A 142 1.47 2.45 1.49
CA VAL A 142 0.97 1.80 2.73
C VAL A 142 -0.05 0.72 2.43
N ALA A 143 -0.95 0.93 1.49
CA ALA A 143 -2.16 0.12 1.40
C ALA A 143 -2.23 -0.77 0.14
N ALA A 144 -1.42 -0.53 -0.91
CA ALA A 144 -1.60 -1.24 -2.17
C ALA A 144 -1.45 -2.76 -2.04
N ILE A 145 -0.40 -3.27 -1.39
CA ILE A 145 -0.17 -4.71 -1.28
C ILE A 145 -1.14 -5.34 -0.27
N LEU A 146 -1.27 -4.78 0.94
CA LEU A 146 -2.18 -5.34 1.94
C LEU A 146 -3.65 -5.19 1.54
N GLY A 147 -4.05 -4.02 1.04
CA GLY A 147 -5.42 -3.77 0.59
C GLY A 147 -5.82 -4.64 -0.59
N SER A 148 -4.93 -4.88 -1.55
CA SER A 148 -5.24 -5.71 -2.72
C SER A 148 -4.94 -7.19 -2.48
N PHE A 149 -3.68 -7.56 -2.41
CA PHE A 149 -3.27 -8.95 -2.28
C PHE A 149 -3.59 -9.53 -0.91
N GLY A 150 -3.48 -8.73 0.17
CA GLY A 150 -3.86 -9.17 1.51
C GLY A 150 -5.33 -9.61 1.55
N ASN A 151 -6.24 -8.76 1.04
CA ASN A 151 -7.66 -9.12 0.97
C ASN A 151 -7.91 -10.29 0.03
N TYR A 152 -7.34 -10.27 -1.18
CA TYR A 152 -7.63 -11.30 -2.18
C TYR A 152 -7.04 -12.66 -1.81
N LEU A 153 -5.81 -12.73 -1.31
CA LEU A 153 -5.03 -13.96 -1.22
C LEU A 153 -5.00 -14.56 0.19
N VAL A 154 -4.95 -13.74 1.25
CA VAL A 154 -4.76 -14.26 2.61
C VAL A 154 -5.81 -15.30 2.99
N PRO A 155 -7.14 -15.08 2.79
CA PRO A 155 -8.12 -16.12 3.09
C PRO A 155 -7.86 -17.40 2.28
N ILE A 156 -7.60 -17.29 0.99
CA ILE A 156 -7.37 -18.46 0.13
C ILE A 156 -6.09 -19.20 0.56
N MET A 157 -5.01 -18.50 0.84
CA MET A 157 -3.73 -19.09 1.23
C MET A 157 -3.79 -19.83 2.58
N ILE A 158 -4.68 -19.42 3.49
CA ILE A 158 -4.85 -20.08 4.78
C ILE A 158 -6.00 -21.10 4.80
N GLY A 159 -6.74 -21.23 3.70
CA GLY A 159 -7.87 -22.16 3.57
C GLY A 159 -9.16 -21.66 4.23
N ALA A 160 -9.35 -20.35 4.37
CA ALA A 160 -10.57 -19.73 4.87
C ALA A 160 -11.52 -19.37 3.73
N ASP A 161 -12.83 -19.40 4.00
CA ASP A 161 -13.86 -19.05 3.02
C ASP A 161 -13.96 -17.54 2.78
N ASP A 162 -13.66 -16.72 3.78
CA ASP A 162 -13.67 -15.24 3.71
C ASP A 162 -12.77 -14.65 4.83
N MET A 163 -12.77 -13.31 4.94
CA MET A 163 -12.21 -12.61 6.08
C MET A 163 -13.07 -12.76 7.34
N ALA A 164 -12.49 -12.61 8.54
CA ALA A 164 -13.19 -12.75 9.82
C ALA A 164 -14.37 -11.78 9.96
N PHE A 165 -14.23 -10.56 9.43
CA PHE A 165 -15.26 -9.52 9.48
C PHE A 165 -15.57 -8.97 8.07
N PRO A 166 -16.38 -9.69 7.23
CA PRO A 166 -16.56 -9.32 5.83
C PRO A 166 -17.19 -7.94 5.64
N ARG A 167 -18.18 -7.57 6.49
CA ARG A 167 -18.81 -6.23 6.44
C ARG A 167 -17.85 -5.12 6.84
N LEU A 168 -17.04 -5.33 7.87
CA LEU A 168 -16.00 -4.41 8.28
C LEU A 168 -14.98 -4.22 7.16
N ASN A 169 -14.61 -5.30 6.49
CA ASN A 169 -13.72 -5.28 5.34
C ASN A 169 -14.26 -4.38 4.21
N ALA A 170 -15.53 -4.49 3.88
CA ALA A 170 -16.18 -3.62 2.90
C ALA A 170 -16.13 -2.14 3.34
N VAL A 171 -16.37 -1.85 4.63
CA VAL A 171 -16.28 -0.48 5.17
C VAL A 171 -14.87 0.07 5.02
N THR A 172 -13.82 -0.72 5.30
CA THR A 172 -12.43 -0.25 5.16
C THR A 172 -12.13 0.24 3.74
N PHE A 173 -12.58 -0.47 2.72
CA PHE A 173 -12.45 0.00 1.34
C PHE A 173 -13.26 1.27 1.09
N TRP A 174 -14.53 1.32 1.51
CA TRP A 174 -15.42 2.46 1.20
C TRP A 174 -15.10 3.73 1.99
N LEU A 175 -14.17 3.68 2.94
CA LEU A 175 -13.51 4.86 3.52
C LEU A 175 -12.49 5.51 2.56
N ILE A 176 -11.90 4.77 1.60
CA ILE A 176 -10.83 5.27 0.72
C ILE A 176 -11.32 6.30 -0.33
N PRO A 177 -12.45 6.11 -1.04
CA PRO A 177 -12.91 7.12 -2.00
C PRO A 177 -13.13 8.51 -1.37
N PRO A 178 -13.75 8.68 -0.18
CA PRO A 178 -13.81 9.98 0.51
C PRO A 178 -12.45 10.59 0.84
N VAL A 179 -11.43 9.78 1.16
CA VAL A 179 -10.06 10.26 1.34
C VAL A 179 -9.53 10.91 0.07
N ALA A 180 -9.65 10.21 -1.06
CA ALA A 180 -9.21 10.75 -2.35
C ALA A 180 -9.99 12.01 -2.73
N ILE A 181 -11.32 12.01 -2.53
CA ILE A 181 -12.18 13.18 -2.80
C ILE A 181 -11.76 14.37 -1.92
N GLY A 182 -11.53 14.16 -0.62
CA GLY A 182 -11.10 15.20 0.30
C GLY A 182 -9.76 15.83 -0.09
N LEU A 183 -8.77 15.01 -0.44
CA LEU A 183 -7.48 15.50 -0.91
C LEU A 183 -7.60 16.29 -2.22
N LEU A 184 -8.32 15.75 -3.21
CA LEU A 184 -8.51 16.41 -4.50
C LEU A 184 -9.40 17.66 -4.41
N ALA A 185 -10.21 17.80 -3.38
CA ALA A 185 -11.01 19.00 -3.12
C ALA A 185 -10.23 20.09 -2.37
N ALA A 186 -9.08 19.79 -1.73
CA ALA A 186 -8.30 20.77 -0.98
C ALA A 186 -7.95 22.06 -1.74
N PRO A 187 -7.67 22.05 -3.06
CA PRO A 187 -7.45 23.28 -3.83
C PRO A 187 -8.62 24.27 -3.79
N THR A 188 -9.87 23.83 -3.58
CA THR A 188 -11.02 24.73 -3.47
C THR A 188 -11.01 25.58 -2.19
N LEU A 189 -10.21 25.18 -1.19
CA LEU A 189 -10.00 25.90 0.07
C LEU A 189 -8.55 26.43 0.20
N GLY A 190 -7.90 26.71 -0.92
CA GLY A 190 -6.53 27.25 -0.95
C GLY A 190 -5.43 26.18 -0.93
N SER A 191 -5.77 24.88 -0.98
CA SER A 191 -4.84 23.74 -0.98
C SER A 191 -4.06 23.59 0.34
N PHE A 192 -3.03 22.74 0.33
CA PHE A 192 -2.04 22.55 1.40
C PHE A 192 -0.65 22.44 0.76
N ASP A 193 0.37 22.97 1.44
CA ASP A 193 1.75 23.02 0.96
C ASP A 193 2.77 22.51 2.01
N THR A 194 2.27 21.86 3.06
CA THR A 194 3.07 21.35 4.19
C THR A 194 3.86 20.07 3.90
N GLY A 195 3.79 19.57 2.67
CA GLY A 195 4.24 18.23 2.35
C GLY A 195 3.37 17.16 3.02
N TRP A 196 3.67 15.88 2.78
CA TRP A 196 2.93 14.77 3.39
C TRP A 196 3.15 14.64 4.91
N THR A 197 4.20 15.28 5.46
CA THR A 197 4.53 15.25 6.88
C THR A 197 3.73 16.24 7.73
N ALA A 198 3.18 17.28 7.13
CA ALA A 198 2.33 18.28 7.77
C ALA A 198 2.89 18.87 9.09
N TYR A 199 4.16 19.29 9.10
CA TYR A 199 4.82 19.80 10.31
C TYR A 199 4.24 21.14 10.78
N PRO A 200 3.90 21.28 12.09
CA PRO A 200 3.71 22.59 12.71
C PRO A 200 5.02 23.39 12.74
N PRO A 201 4.95 24.73 12.74
CA PRO A 201 3.73 25.54 12.81
C PRO A 201 2.97 25.66 11.48
N LEU A 202 3.60 25.35 10.34
CA LEU A 202 3.00 25.56 9.01
C LEU A 202 1.64 24.88 8.87
N SER A 203 1.47 23.64 9.34
CA SER A 203 0.21 22.91 9.26
C SER A 203 -0.93 23.51 10.11
N VAL A 204 -0.59 24.35 11.09
CA VAL A 204 -1.56 25.06 11.94
C VAL A 204 -1.98 26.38 11.30
N ILE A 205 -1.05 27.13 10.73
CA ILE A 205 -1.26 28.50 10.21
C ILE A 205 -1.58 28.56 8.71
N ASN A 206 -1.46 27.46 7.98
CA ASN A 206 -1.65 27.39 6.53
C ASN A 206 -3.13 27.55 6.11
N ASN A 207 -3.36 27.57 4.79
CA ASN A 207 -4.70 27.67 4.17
C ASN A 207 -5.68 26.62 4.70
N SER A 208 -6.98 26.90 4.58
CA SER A 208 -8.05 26.02 5.06
C SER A 208 -8.11 24.67 4.32
N GLY A 209 -7.48 24.54 3.15
CA GLY A 209 -7.30 23.24 2.49
C GLY A 209 -6.51 22.22 3.32
N GLN A 210 -5.69 22.69 4.28
CA GLN A 210 -4.97 21.83 5.23
C GLN A 210 -5.91 21.01 6.11
N ILE A 211 -7.11 21.52 6.46
CA ILE A 211 -8.06 20.77 7.26
C ILE A 211 -8.62 19.56 6.50
N LEU A 212 -8.80 19.66 5.18
CA LEU A 212 -9.21 18.52 4.34
C LEU A 212 -8.12 17.45 4.28
N PHE A 213 -6.84 17.86 4.22
CA PHE A 213 -5.71 16.93 4.36
C PHE A 213 -5.80 16.18 5.69
N VAL A 214 -5.94 16.88 6.81
CA VAL A 214 -6.00 16.28 8.16
C VAL A 214 -7.16 15.29 8.27
N LEU A 215 -8.35 15.65 7.81
CA LEU A 215 -9.55 14.80 7.85
C LEU A 215 -9.42 13.57 6.94
N ALA A 216 -8.93 13.76 5.72
CA ALA A 216 -8.72 12.68 4.77
C ALA A 216 -7.70 11.66 5.29
N VAL A 217 -6.56 12.13 5.79
CA VAL A 217 -5.49 11.26 6.28
C VAL A 217 -5.88 10.55 7.59
N THR A 218 -6.65 11.22 8.47
CA THR A 218 -7.25 10.57 9.67
C THR A 218 -8.22 9.46 9.27
N THR A 219 -9.05 9.69 8.24
CA THR A 219 -9.97 8.67 7.70
C THR A 219 -9.21 7.49 7.09
N PHE A 220 -8.09 7.75 6.41
CA PHE A 220 -7.20 6.70 5.89
C PHE A 220 -6.60 5.86 7.02
N GLY A 221 -6.15 6.51 8.11
CA GLY A 221 -5.66 5.83 9.31
C GLY A 221 -6.72 4.91 9.94
N LEU A 222 -7.96 5.37 10.03
CA LEU A 222 -9.09 4.55 10.51
C LEU A 222 -9.30 3.30 9.63
N SER A 223 -9.29 3.46 8.31
CA SER A 223 -9.35 2.33 7.37
C SER A 223 -8.22 1.32 7.61
N SER A 224 -6.99 1.81 7.84
CA SER A 224 -5.81 0.99 8.07
C SER A 224 -5.91 0.18 9.38
N ILE A 225 -6.37 0.78 10.48
CA ILE A 225 -6.60 0.09 11.76
C ILE A 225 -7.63 -1.03 11.60
N LEU A 226 -8.78 -0.72 11.01
CA LEU A 226 -9.86 -1.69 10.84
C LEU A 226 -9.44 -2.84 9.90
N GLY A 227 -8.70 -2.55 8.83
CA GLY A 227 -8.14 -3.54 7.92
C GLY A 227 -7.11 -4.44 8.59
N GLY A 228 -6.18 -3.86 9.36
CA GLY A 228 -5.19 -4.60 10.14
C GLY A 228 -5.82 -5.55 11.16
N LEU A 229 -6.85 -5.07 11.89
CA LEU A 229 -7.62 -5.90 12.82
C LEU A 229 -8.24 -7.12 12.10
N ASN A 230 -8.83 -6.90 10.94
CA ASN A 230 -9.47 -7.96 10.18
C ASN A 230 -8.47 -9.00 9.69
N VAL A 231 -7.33 -8.57 9.11
CA VAL A 231 -6.26 -9.49 8.65
C VAL A 231 -5.70 -10.32 9.80
N VAL A 232 -5.37 -9.69 10.94
CA VAL A 232 -4.85 -10.39 12.12
C VAL A 232 -5.85 -11.42 12.63
N THR A 233 -7.11 -11.02 12.81
CA THR A 233 -8.16 -11.93 13.30
C THR A 233 -8.36 -13.10 12.34
N THR A 234 -8.42 -12.85 11.04
CA THR A 234 -8.55 -13.89 10.01
C THR A 234 -7.43 -14.93 10.11
N ILE A 235 -6.17 -14.46 10.13
CA ILE A 235 -5.01 -15.37 10.21
C ILE A 235 -4.97 -16.14 11.52
N VAL A 236 -5.35 -15.53 12.64
CA VAL A 236 -5.32 -16.21 13.94
C VAL A 236 -6.44 -17.25 14.07
N THR A 237 -7.66 -16.94 13.63
CA THR A 237 -8.86 -17.72 13.96
C THR A 237 -9.39 -18.62 12.85
N MET A 238 -9.07 -18.35 11.56
CA MET A 238 -9.74 -18.99 10.42
C MET A 238 -8.84 -19.91 9.60
N ARG A 239 -7.67 -20.29 10.09
CA ARG A 239 -6.80 -21.25 9.39
C ARG A 239 -7.46 -22.60 9.22
N ALA A 240 -7.32 -23.19 8.03
CA ALA A 240 -7.79 -24.55 7.73
C ALA A 240 -7.14 -25.59 8.65
N PRO A 241 -7.79 -26.75 8.86
CA PRO A 241 -7.20 -27.88 9.59
C PRO A 241 -5.81 -28.23 9.04
N GLY A 242 -4.83 -28.37 9.94
CA GLY A 242 -3.43 -28.65 9.60
C GLY A 242 -2.59 -27.44 9.18
N MET A 243 -3.18 -26.27 8.98
CA MET A 243 -2.47 -25.02 8.71
C MET A 243 -1.88 -24.46 10.03
N THR A 244 -0.77 -25.04 10.46
CA THR A 244 -0.02 -24.56 11.62
C THR A 244 0.79 -23.33 11.27
N TRP A 245 1.28 -22.58 12.27
CA TRP A 245 2.15 -21.43 12.06
C TRP A 245 3.38 -21.76 11.19
N GLY A 246 4.00 -22.93 11.38
CA GLY A 246 5.13 -23.39 10.57
C GLY A 246 4.81 -23.78 9.13
N ARG A 247 3.52 -23.81 8.76
CA ARG A 247 3.04 -24.16 7.42
C ARG A 247 2.40 -22.99 6.68
N LEU A 248 2.43 -21.78 7.24
CA LEU A 248 1.94 -20.58 6.57
C LEU A 248 2.85 -20.20 5.40
N PRO A 249 2.30 -19.80 4.24
CA PRO A 249 3.07 -19.13 3.19
C PRO A 249 3.75 -17.88 3.72
N ILE A 250 4.90 -17.52 3.15
CA ILE A 250 5.70 -16.40 3.66
C ILE A 250 4.99 -15.06 3.48
N PHE A 251 4.18 -14.91 2.44
CA PHE A 251 3.34 -13.72 2.25
C PHE A 251 2.35 -13.54 3.40
N VAL A 252 1.77 -14.62 3.92
CA VAL A 252 0.84 -14.56 5.06
C VAL A 252 1.56 -14.10 6.33
N TRP A 253 2.79 -14.55 6.58
CA TRP A 253 3.61 -14.06 7.69
C TRP A 253 3.94 -12.56 7.54
N ALA A 254 4.28 -12.15 6.33
CA ALA A 254 4.57 -10.75 6.05
C ALA A 254 3.35 -9.85 6.24
N ALA A 255 2.16 -10.29 5.77
CA ALA A 255 0.90 -9.61 5.97
C ALA A 255 0.51 -9.56 7.46
N PHE A 256 0.71 -10.65 8.21
CA PHE A 256 0.48 -10.71 9.66
C PHE A 256 1.35 -9.69 10.40
N SER A 257 2.68 -9.73 10.16
CA SER A 257 3.63 -8.83 10.83
C SER A 257 3.32 -7.36 10.56
N ALA A 258 3.01 -7.01 9.31
CA ALA A 258 2.65 -5.65 8.93
C ALA A 258 1.31 -5.20 9.54
N SER A 259 0.32 -6.10 9.60
CA SER A 259 -0.99 -5.79 10.19
C SER A 259 -0.93 -5.61 11.71
N VAL A 260 -0.15 -6.44 12.41
CA VAL A 260 0.10 -6.26 13.86
C VAL A 260 0.79 -4.91 14.10
N LEU A 261 1.81 -4.59 13.32
CA LEU A 261 2.52 -3.32 13.44
C LEU A 261 1.57 -2.13 13.19
N SER A 262 0.77 -2.17 12.14
CA SER A 262 -0.23 -1.13 11.83
C SER A 262 -1.21 -0.92 13.00
N LEU A 263 -1.71 -1.99 13.61
CA LEU A 263 -2.59 -1.91 14.78
C LEU A 263 -1.93 -1.22 15.98
N LEU A 264 -0.63 -1.42 16.18
CA LEU A 264 0.09 -0.87 17.33
C LEU A 264 0.37 0.63 17.20
N VAL A 265 0.60 1.13 15.99
CA VAL A 265 1.19 2.48 15.82
C VAL A 265 0.28 3.50 15.14
N THR A 266 -0.75 3.09 14.38
CA THR A 266 -1.56 4.03 13.59
C THR A 266 -2.35 5.02 14.45
N GLN A 267 -2.69 4.68 15.69
CA GLN A 267 -3.38 5.58 16.62
C GLN A 267 -2.54 6.80 17.01
N PHE A 268 -1.21 6.70 17.06
CA PHE A 268 -0.34 7.84 17.35
C PHE A 268 -0.36 8.87 16.22
N PHE A 269 -0.44 8.37 14.99
CA PHE A 269 -0.62 9.23 13.82
C PHE A 269 -1.98 9.94 13.84
N ALA A 270 -3.05 9.20 14.09
CA ALA A 270 -4.39 9.79 14.22
C ALA A 270 -4.41 10.85 15.34
N ALA A 271 -3.79 10.56 16.49
CA ALA A 271 -3.67 11.52 17.59
C ALA A 271 -2.96 12.80 17.15
N SER A 272 -1.81 12.71 16.45
CA SER A 272 -1.06 13.88 15.99
C SER A 272 -1.88 14.77 15.06
N LEU A 273 -2.67 14.17 14.16
CA LEU A 273 -3.54 14.88 13.22
C LEU A 273 -4.77 15.51 13.94
N VAL A 274 -5.35 14.82 14.92
CA VAL A 274 -6.44 15.36 15.74
C VAL A 274 -5.97 16.58 16.54
N LEU A 275 -4.75 16.54 17.09
CA LEU A 275 -4.18 17.69 17.81
C LEU A 275 -3.98 18.90 16.87
N ILE A 276 -3.52 18.70 15.61
CA ILE A 276 -3.51 19.78 14.60
C ILE A 276 -4.92 20.32 14.36
N ALA A 277 -5.91 19.43 14.18
CA ALA A 277 -7.29 19.87 13.97
C ALA A 277 -7.80 20.70 15.16
N MET A 278 -7.49 20.31 16.40
CA MET A 278 -7.86 21.06 17.60
C MET A 278 -7.19 22.43 17.66
N ASP A 279 -5.89 22.54 17.33
CA ASP A 279 -5.21 23.83 17.25
C ASP A 279 -5.86 24.75 16.21
N ARG A 280 -6.29 24.22 15.06
CA ARG A 280 -6.94 24.96 13.98
C ARG A 280 -8.38 25.39 14.30
N VAL A 281 -9.19 24.49 14.87
CA VAL A 281 -10.65 24.70 14.98
C VAL A 281 -11.14 24.99 16.39
N ALA A 282 -10.39 24.60 17.43
CA ALA A 282 -10.75 24.80 18.83
C ALA A 282 -9.89 25.84 19.55
N GLY A 283 -8.85 26.40 18.89
CA GLY A 283 -7.98 27.40 19.47
C GLY A 283 -7.07 26.84 20.58
N THR A 284 -6.78 25.55 20.55
CA THR A 284 -5.75 24.96 21.42
C THR A 284 -4.36 25.34 20.92
N VAL A 285 -3.33 25.11 21.72
CA VAL A 285 -1.95 25.54 21.46
C VAL A 285 -0.94 24.39 21.61
N PHE A 286 -1.34 23.16 21.27
CA PHE A 286 -0.49 21.99 21.42
C PHE A 286 0.86 22.15 20.73
N PHE A 287 0.87 22.81 19.56
CA PHE A 287 2.05 22.94 18.71
C PHE A 287 2.50 24.39 18.48
N ASP A 288 1.91 25.36 19.16
CA ASP A 288 2.37 26.74 19.14
C ASP A 288 3.42 26.99 20.23
N GLY A 289 4.69 27.01 19.85
CA GLY A 289 5.79 27.26 20.78
C GLY A 289 5.77 28.64 21.43
N GLY A 290 5.15 29.65 20.80
CA GLY A 290 4.97 31.00 21.38
C GLY A 290 3.97 31.03 22.52
N ALA A 291 3.01 30.11 22.54
CA ALA A 291 1.96 29.96 23.55
C ALA A 291 2.21 28.81 24.55
N GLY A 292 3.41 28.21 24.54
CA GLY A 292 3.81 27.14 25.45
C GLY A 292 3.55 25.71 24.91
N GLY A 293 3.19 25.57 23.62
CA GLY A 293 3.11 24.29 22.94
C GLY A 293 4.48 23.80 22.44
N ASP A 294 4.52 22.59 21.89
CA ASP A 294 5.77 21.97 21.43
C ASP A 294 5.64 21.36 20.02
N PRO A 295 6.16 22.03 18.98
CA PRO A 295 6.22 21.49 17.63
C PRO A 295 7.03 20.18 17.51
N LEU A 296 8.02 19.97 18.39
CA LEU A 296 8.82 18.75 18.41
C LEU A 296 8.00 17.53 18.86
N LEU A 297 7.03 17.76 19.76
CA LEU A 297 6.07 16.71 20.16
C LEU A 297 5.32 16.15 18.95
N TYR A 298 4.91 17.02 18.02
CA TYR A 298 4.28 16.55 16.76
C TYR A 298 5.21 15.62 16.00
N GLN A 299 6.47 16.00 15.84
CA GLN A 299 7.43 15.20 15.09
C GLN A 299 7.63 13.81 15.74
N HIS A 300 7.70 13.73 17.07
CA HIS A 300 7.78 12.45 17.78
C HIS A 300 6.52 11.58 17.55
N LEU A 301 5.32 12.13 17.71
CA LEU A 301 4.07 11.40 17.49
C LEU A 301 3.92 10.96 16.02
N PHE A 302 4.26 11.84 15.08
CA PHE A 302 4.21 11.56 13.66
C PHE A 302 5.18 10.44 13.25
N TRP A 303 6.46 10.52 13.66
CA TRP A 303 7.47 9.54 13.27
C TRP A 303 7.37 8.23 14.04
N PHE A 304 6.82 8.24 15.25
CA PHE A 304 6.50 7.00 15.98
C PHE A 304 5.51 6.12 15.22
N TYR A 305 4.71 6.70 14.33
CA TYR A 305 3.93 5.98 13.34
C TYR A 305 4.65 5.87 12.01
N SER A 306 5.14 6.99 11.46
CA SER A 306 5.49 7.04 10.04
C SER A 306 6.72 6.23 9.69
N HIS A 307 7.64 6.01 10.65
CA HIS A 307 8.72 5.06 10.43
C HIS A 307 8.21 3.60 10.47
N PRO A 308 7.51 3.11 11.50
CA PRO A 308 6.84 1.81 11.40
C PRO A 308 5.97 1.64 10.15
N ALA A 309 5.32 2.70 9.66
CA ALA A 309 4.52 2.65 8.45
C ALA A 309 5.35 2.30 7.21
N VAL A 310 6.62 2.72 7.10
CA VAL A 310 7.48 2.29 5.98
C VAL A 310 7.74 0.78 6.04
N TYR A 311 7.75 0.18 7.24
CA TYR A 311 7.81 -1.28 7.39
C TYR A 311 6.46 -1.96 7.13
N VAL A 312 5.32 -1.31 7.43
CA VAL A 312 4.00 -1.78 6.96
C VAL A 312 3.96 -1.85 5.44
N MET A 313 4.64 -0.93 4.73
CA MET A 313 4.76 -0.96 3.27
C MET A 313 5.66 -2.10 2.79
N VAL A 314 6.84 -2.27 3.37
CA VAL A 314 7.89 -3.12 2.81
C VAL A 314 7.79 -4.58 3.25
N LEU A 315 7.26 -4.88 4.46
CA LEU A 315 7.11 -6.26 4.92
C LEU A 315 6.24 -7.09 3.96
N PRO A 316 5.04 -6.63 3.52
CA PRO A 316 4.27 -7.35 2.51
C PRO A 316 4.99 -7.48 1.16
N ALA A 317 5.81 -6.49 0.80
CA ALA A 317 6.63 -6.54 -0.42
C ALA A 317 7.67 -7.66 -0.36
N PHE A 318 8.33 -7.85 0.79
CA PHE A 318 9.21 -9.02 1.03
C PHE A 318 8.45 -10.32 0.83
N GLY A 319 7.24 -10.42 1.42
CA GLY A 319 6.38 -11.59 1.25
C GLY A 319 6.09 -11.89 -0.22
N VAL A 320 5.64 -10.90 -0.99
CA VAL A 320 5.35 -11.05 -2.43
C VAL A 320 6.58 -11.53 -3.21
N VAL A 321 7.71 -10.87 -3.02
CA VAL A 321 8.93 -11.20 -3.76
C VAL A 321 9.43 -12.60 -3.43
N LEU A 322 9.41 -12.99 -2.16
CA LEU A 322 9.83 -14.33 -1.74
C LEU A 322 8.88 -15.42 -2.23
N GLU A 323 7.56 -15.18 -2.30
CA GLU A 323 6.61 -16.10 -2.94
C GLU A 323 6.95 -16.28 -4.42
N VAL A 324 7.11 -15.17 -5.16
CA VAL A 324 7.44 -15.22 -6.59
C VAL A 324 8.76 -15.95 -6.84
N ILE A 325 9.82 -15.60 -6.10
CA ILE A 325 11.14 -16.24 -6.24
C ILE A 325 11.04 -17.74 -5.97
N THR A 326 10.40 -18.14 -4.89
CA THR A 326 10.27 -19.54 -4.49
C THR A 326 9.57 -20.38 -5.57
N HIS A 327 8.46 -19.88 -6.08
CA HIS A 327 7.67 -20.60 -7.08
C HIS A 327 8.35 -20.60 -8.47
N MET A 328 8.96 -19.49 -8.86
CA MET A 328 9.63 -19.37 -10.16
C MET A 328 11.02 -19.98 -10.20
N ALA A 329 11.70 -20.13 -9.04
CA ALA A 329 12.93 -20.90 -8.91
C ALA A 329 12.67 -22.40 -8.71
N ARG A 330 11.41 -22.80 -8.44
CA ARG A 330 11.00 -24.19 -8.16
C ARG A 330 11.83 -24.85 -7.06
N LYS A 331 12.06 -24.09 -6.01
CA LYS A 331 12.93 -24.45 -4.90
C LYS A 331 12.30 -24.01 -3.59
N PRO A 332 12.37 -24.79 -2.49
CA PRO A 332 11.92 -24.34 -1.19
C PRO A 332 12.62 -23.04 -0.78
N LEU A 333 11.88 -22.15 -0.08
CA LEU A 333 12.46 -20.91 0.43
C LEU A 333 13.63 -21.22 1.38
N PHE A 334 14.80 -20.71 1.05
CA PHE A 334 16.00 -20.91 1.85
C PHE A 334 15.82 -20.26 3.23
N ALA A 335 16.15 -20.99 4.28
CA ALA A 335 16.09 -20.53 5.68
C ALA A 335 14.71 -19.96 6.09
N TYR A 336 13.60 -20.57 5.66
CA TYR A 336 12.23 -20.13 5.94
C TYR A 336 12.01 -19.64 7.37
N LYS A 337 12.47 -20.42 8.40
CA LYS A 337 12.30 -20.03 9.82
C LYS A 337 13.06 -18.75 10.15
N ALA A 338 14.26 -18.57 9.60
CA ALA A 338 15.04 -17.34 9.82
C ALA A 338 14.35 -16.14 9.16
N VAL A 339 13.75 -16.32 7.98
CA VAL A 339 12.96 -15.28 7.32
C VAL A 339 11.75 -14.90 8.18
N VAL A 340 11.00 -15.86 8.72
CA VAL A 340 9.86 -15.58 9.61
C VAL A 340 10.30 -14.79 10.84
N VAL A 341 11.38 -15.23 11.52
CA VAL A 341 11.94 -14.50 12.66
C VAL A 341 12.37 -13.08 12.25
N SER A 342 12.99 -12.93 11.09
CA SER A 342 13.41 -11.62 10.57
C SER A 342 12.23 -10.68 10.32
N LEU A 343 11.13 -11.16 9.73
CA LEU A 343 9.91 -10.35 9.52
C LEU A 343 9.35 -9.83 10.87
N LEU A 344 9.28 -10.70 11.89
CA LEU A 344 8.81 -10.32 13.23
C LEU A 344 9.79 -9.37 13.92
N THR A 345 11.10 -9.61 13.79
CA THR A 345 12.15 -8.76 14.37
C THR A 345 12.14 -7.36 13.75
N ILE A 346 12.00 -7.25 12.42
CA ILE A 346 11.87 -5.96 11.74
C ILE A 346 10.64 -5.22 12.27
N ALA A 347 9.48 -5.88 12.38
CA ALA A 347 8.27 -5.26 12.93
C ALA A 347 8.50 -4.75 14.35
N GLY A 348 9.15 -5.54 15.23
CA GLY A 348 9.46 -5.15 16.61
C GLY A 348 10.47 -4.00 16.69
N LEU A 349 11.59 -4.08 15.96
CA LEU A 349 12.61 -3.03 15.95
C LEU A 349 12.09 -1.71 15.39
N SER A 350 11.19 -1.76 14.41
CA SER A 350 10.66 -0.56 13.75
C SER A 350 10.03 0.45 14.74
N VAL A 351 9.52 -0.03 15.89
CA VAL A 351 8.87 0.82 16.90
C VAL A 351 9.86 1.62 17.75
N ILE A 352 11.14 1.28 17.71
CA ILE A 352 12.17 1.94 18.55
C ILE A 352 13.21 2.73 17.75
N VAL A 353 13.00 2.96 16.45
CA VAL A 353 13.99 3.61 15.57
C VAL A 353 13.52 4.93 14.97
N TRP A 354 12.31 5.40 15.26
CA TRP A 354 11.65 6.52 14.55
C TRP A 354 12.43 7.83 14.53
N ALA A 355 13.23 8.11 15.57
CA ALA A 355 13.85 9.43 15.73
C ALA A 355 15.10 9.65 14.88
N HIS A 356 15.52 8.68 14.05
CA HIS A 356 16.52 8.95 13.02
C HIS A 356 15.99 9.95 11.97
N HIS A 357 14.67 10.12 11.84
CA HIS A 357 14.07 11.20 11.05
C HIS A 357 14.20 12.59 11.70
N MET A 358 14.79 12.68 12.88
CA MET A 358 14.77 13.88 13.72
C MET A 358 16.17 14.33 14.16
N PHE A 359 17.26 13.80 13.60
CA PHE A 359 18.63 14.12 14.02
C PHE A 359 18.96 15.62 13.90
N THR A 360 18.31 16.35 12.98
CA THR A 360 18.47 17.79 12.80
C THR A 360 17.30 18.62 13.36
N SER A 361 16.35 18.00 14.07
CA SER A 361 15.12 18.65 14.58
C SER A 361 15.32 19.45 15.87
N GLY A 362 16.49 19.37 16.50
CA GLY A 362 16.74 19.93 17.82
C GLY A 362 16.39 18.99 18.98
N MET A 363 16.14 17.71 18.71
CA MET A 363 15.97 16.73 19.79
C MET A 363 17.26 16.60 20.63
N ALA A 364 17.11 16.11 21.87
CA ALA A 364 18.22 15.97 22.79
C ALA A 364 19.37 15.11 22.22
N THR A 365 20.59 15.63 22.18
CA THR A 365 21.74 15.02 21.50
C THR A 365 22.15 13.67 22.08
N TYR A 366 21.90 13.41 23.38
CA TYR A 366 22.17 12.12 24.00
C TYR A 366 21.31 10.98 23.43
N LEU A 367 20.22 11.29 22.73
CA LEU A 367 19.37 10.31 22.05
C LEU A 367 19.92 9.91 20.67
N HIS A 368 20.81 10.69 20.07
CA HIS A 368 21.36 10.42 18.75
C HIS A 368 22.01 9.02 18.67
N GLY A 369 22.92 8.71 19.59
CA GLY A 369 23.60 7.40 19.62
C GLY A 369 22.65 6.20 19.75
N PRO A 370 21.75 6.16 20.73
CA PRO A 370 20.76 5.09 20.86
C PRO A 370 19.89 4.88 19.60
N PHE A 371 19.37 5.95 19.00
CA PHE A 371 18.55 5.86 17.78
C PHE A 371 19.36 5.47 16.55
N MET A 372 20.59 5.94 16.41
CA MET A 372 21.53 5.50 15.39
C MET A 372 21.76 3.97 15.49
N PHE A 373 22.20 3.49 16.63
CA PHE A 373 22.47 2.07 16.88
C PHE A 373 21.24 1.18 16.60
N ALA A 374 20.08 1.56 17.15
CA ALA A 374 18.85 0.79 16.97
C ALA A 374 18.44 0.75 15.48
N THR A 375 18.66 1.85 14.74
CA THR A 375 18.34 1.94 13.31
C THR A 375 19.26 1.05 12.48
N GLU A 376 20.57 1.07 12.75
CA GLU A 376 21.51 0.21 12.05
C GLU A 376 21.25 -1.27 12.31
N MET A 377 20.82 -1.64 13.51
CA MET A 377 20.47 -3.02 13.87
C MET A 377 19.37 -3.62 13.00
N ILE A 378 18.46 -2.83 12.43
CA ILE A 378 17.37 -3.34 11.58
C ILE A 378 17.90 -3.86 10.22
N SER A 379 19.11 -3.46 9.83
CA SER A 379 19.78 -3.96 8.62
C SER A 379 20.10 -5.46 8.72
N VAL A 380 20.32 -5.99 9.94
CA VAL A 380 20.68 -7.39 10.15
C VAL A 380 19.54 -8.36 9.74
N PRO A 381 18.33 -8.27 10.32
CA PRO A 381 17.22 -9.13 9.87
C PRO A 381 16.81 -8.83 8.41
N THR A 382 16.94 -7.60 7.93
CA THR A 382 16.71 -7.28 6.52
C THR A 382 17.71 -7.99 5.62
N GLY A 383 19.00 -8.02 6.00
CA GLY A 383 20.05 -8.77 5.32
C GLY A 383 19.76 -10.27 5.24
N VAL A 384 19.21 -10.87 6.30
CA VAL A 384 18.80 -12.29 6.30
C VAL A 384 17.73 -12.55 5.23
N ILE A 385 16.71 -11.68 5.12
CA ILE A 385 15.66 -11.80 4.09
C ILE A 385 16.27 -11.69 2.69
N PHE A 386 17.14 -10.72 2.50
CA PHE A 386 17.83 -10.50 1.24
C PHE A 386 18.69 -11.69 0.82
N LEU A 387 19.52 -12.19 1.73
CA LEU A 387 20.36 -13.38 1.49
C LEU A 387 19.50 -14.61 1.23
N SER A 388 18.35 -14.76 1.89
CA SER A 388 17.41 -15.85 1.62
C SER A 388 16.83 -15.78 0.20
N ALA A 389 16.51 -14.59 -0.29
CA ALA A 389 16.06 -14.38 -1.68
C ALA A 389 17.13 -14.83 -2.67
N VAL A 390 18.39 -14.36 -2.51
CA VAL A 390 19.51 -14.70 -3.36
C VAL A 390 19.83 -16.21 -3.28
N ALA A 391 19.87 -16.79 -2.07
CA ALA A 391 20.14 -18.22 -1.87
C ALA A 391 19.01 -19.12 -2.44
N THR A 392 17.76 -18.63 -2.48
CA THR A 392 16.66 -19.35 -3.13
C THR A 392 16.83 -19.36 -4.65
N LEU A 393 17.27 -18.25 -5.25
CA LEU A 393 17.61 -18.17 -6.67
C LEU A 393 18.80 -19.05 -7.03
N TRP A 394 19.79 -19.12 -6.15
CA TRP A 394 21.04 -19.89 -6.38
C TRP A 394 20.74 -21.37 -6.58
N GLN A 395 21.18 -21.93 -7.72
CA GLN A 395 20.93 -23.32 -8.14
C GLN A 395 19.43 -23.68 -8.26
N GLY A 396 18.53 -22.69 -8.37
CA GLY A 396 17.12 -22.88 -8.68
C GLY A 396 16.92 -23.21 -10.16
N ARG A 397 15.80 -23.88 -10.48
CA ARG A 397 15.33 -24.06 -11.86
C ARG A 397 14.55 -22.82 -12.30
N LEU A 398 15.27 -21.75 -12.62
CA LEU A 398 14.69 -20.43 -12.88
C LEU A 398 13.78 -20.46 -14.12
N TRP A 399 12.53 -20.14 -13.92
CA TRP A 399 11.59 -19.90 -15.00
C TRP A 399 11.49 -18.41 -15.28
N MET A 400 12.33 -17.93 -16.19
CA MET A 400 12.52 -16.52 -16.54
C MET A 400 11.27 -15.95 -17.23
N LYS A 401 10.29 -15.56 -16.43
CA LYS A 401 9.05 -14.89 -16.79
C LYS A 401 8.97 -13.52 -16.14
N THR A 402 8.06 -12.67 -16.60
CA THR A 402 7.90 -11.31 -16.10
C THR A 402 7.84 -11.21 -14.56
N PRO A 403 7.10 -12.06 -13.82
CA PRO A 403 7.10 -12.00 -12.35
C PRO A 403 8.48 -12.17 -11.74
N LEU A 404 9.25 -13.17 -12.20
CA LEU A 404 10.60 -13.40 -11.70
C LEU A 404 11.56 -12.26 -12.06
N LEU A 405 11.43 -11.72 -13.26
CA LEU A 405 12.26 -10.57 -13.67
C LEU A 405 12.05 -9.38 -12.74
N PHE A 406 10.79 -9.03 -12.41
CA PHE A 406 10.50 -7.98 -11.42
C PHE A 406 11.06 -8.30 -10.04
N ALA A 407 10.95 -9.55 -9.59
CA ALA A 407 11.50 -9.97 -8.31
C ALA A 407 13.03 -9.89 -8.25
N MET A 408 13.72 -10.21 -9.35
CA MET A 408 15.19 -10.07 -9.45
C MET A 408 15.62 -8.60 -9.51
N ILE A 409 14.91 -7.77 -10.27
CA ILE A 409 15.15 -6.33 -10.31
C ILE A 409 14.94 -5.73 -8.92
N TRP A 410 13.90 -6.16 -8.21
CA TRP A 410 13.63 -5.74 -6.84
C TRP A 410 14.81 -6.01 -5.91
N VAL A 411 15.46 -7.19 -6.01
CA VAL A 411 16.64 -7.52 -5.21
C VAL A 411 17.73 -6.46 -5.37
N PHE A 412 17.99 -6.00 -6.59
CA PHE A 412 18.97 -4.94 -6.85
C PHE A 412 18.50 -3.57 -6.36
N GLN A 413 17.26 -3.18 -6.67
CA GLN A 413 16.71 -1.87 -6.33
C GLN A 413 16.64 -1.68 -4.81
N PHE A 414 16.11 -2.69 -4.10
CA PHE A 414 15.96 -2.61 -2.66
C PHE A 414 17.32 -2.69 -1.94
N LEU A 415 18.32 -3.38 -2.50
CA LEU A 415 19.69 -3.35 -1.98
C LEU A 415 20.26 -1.92 -2.00
N MET A 416 20.12 -1.22 -3.13
CA MET A 416 20.55 0.18 -3.24
C MET A 416 19.84 1.07 -2.23
N GLY A 417 18.53 0.92 -2.09
CA GLY A 417 17.76 1.64 -1.07
C GLY A 417 18.20 1.31 0.34
N GLY A 418 18.40 0.05 0.68
CA GLY A 418 18.82 -0.40 2.01
C GLY A 418 20.21 0.10 2.40
N VAL A 419 21.19 0.00 1.50
CA VAL A 419 22.57 0.48 1.75
C VAL A 419 22.60 2.00 1.93
N THR A 420 21.87 2.76 1.10
CA THR A 420 21.78 4.22 1.27
C THR A 420 21.03 4.61 2.54
N GLY A 421 20.16 3.74 3.06
CA GLY A 421 19.51 3.91 4.35
C GLY A 421 20.48 3.81 5.53
N ILE A 422 21.52 2.97 5.44
CA ILE A 422 22.57 2.89 6.47
C ILE A 422 23.31 4.23 6.56
N PHE A 423 23.60 4.88 5.43
CA PHE A 423 24.21 6.22 5.44
C PHE A 423 23.34 7.27 6.15
N LEU A 424 22.01 7.21 5.98
CA LEU A 424 21.07 8.11 6.64
C LEU A 424 20.78 7.69 8.10
N ALA A 425 21.10 6.46 8.49
CA ALA A 425 21.01 6.01 9.86
C ALA A 425 22.15 6.55 10.72
N ASP A 426 23.33 6.78 10.12
CA ASP A 426 24.51 7.35 10.81
C ASP A 426 24.36 8.87 10.96
N VAL A 427 24.40 9.34 12.22
CA VAL A 427 24.19 10.75 12.56
C VAL A 427 25.18 11.68 11.85
N ALA A 428 26.47 11.31 11.80
CA ALA A 428 27.51 12.16 11.19
C ALA A 428 27.27 12.34 9.69
N THR A 429 26.78 11.31 9.03
CA THR A 429 26.44 11.34 7.60
C THR A 429 25.10 12.02 7.37
N ASP A 430 24.07 11.72 8.19
CA ASP A 430 22.73 12.28 8.01
C ASP A 430 22.70 13.79 8.18
N VAL A 431 23.46 14.36 9.12
CA VAL A 431 23.56 15.83 9.30
C VAL A 431 23.98 16.54 8.00
N GLN A 432 24.76 15.88 7.13
CA GLN A 432 25.17 16.45 5.83
C GLN A 432 24.15 16.19 4.71
N LEU A 433 23.39 15.10 4.82
CA LEU A 433 22.48 14.64 3.75
C LEU A 433 21.01 14.89 4.07
N HIS A 434 20.71 15.26 5.33
CA HIS A 434 19.34 15.49 5.79
C HIS A 434 18.65 16.56 4.93
N ASP A 435 17.40 16.28 4.56
CA ASP A 435 16.58 17.15 3.70
C ASP A 435 17.22 17.53 2.35
N THR A 436 18.15 16.71 1.83
CA THR A 436 18.68 16.84 0.48
C THR A 436 18.02 15.86 -0.50
N TYR A 437 18.34 15.98 -1.80
CA TYR A 437 17.94 15.04 -2.84
C TYR A 437 18.53 13.64 -2.68
N PHE A 438 19.56 13.45 -1.84
CA PHE A 438 20.03 12.12 -1.44
C PHE A 438 18.92 11.33 -0.74
N VAL A 439 18.20 11.99 0.19
CA VAL A 439 17.05 11.39 0.88
C VAL A 439 15.92 11.05 -0.11
N VAL A 440 15.70 11.92 -1.12
CA VAL A 440 14.70 11.68 -2.18
C VAL A 440 15.05 10.44 -2.99
N ALA A 441 16.30 10.31 -3.43
CA ALA A 441 16.77 9.11 -4.12
C ALA A 441 16.59 7.87 -3.23
N HIS A 442 17.07 7.92 -1.99
CA HIS A 442 16.98 6.82 -1.04
C HIS A 442 15.54 6.28 -0.90
N PHE A 443 14.58 7.13 -0.57
CA PHE A 443 13.22 6.62 -0.34
C PHE A 443 12.53 6.20 -1.64
N HIS A 444 12.89 6.72 -2.81
CA HIS A 444 12.39 6.17 -4.07
C HIS A 444 12.95 4.78 -4.36
N TYR A 445 14.22 4.50 -4.02
CA TYR A 445 14.77 3.15 -4.12
C TYR A 445 14.10 2.17 -3.13
N THR A 446 13.73 2.60 -1.93
CA THR A 446 13.04 1.74 -0.95
C THR A 446 11.55 1.60 -1.22
N ILE A 447 10.85 2.69 -1.57
CA ILE A 447 9.38 2.68 -1.80
C ILE A 447 9.07 2.26 -3.24
N MET A 448 9.53 2.99 -4.24
CA MET A 448 9.23 2.64 -5.63
C MET A 448 10.02 1.41 -6.06
N GLY A 449 11.34 1.38 -5.86
CA GLY A 449 12.19 0.23 -6.15
C GLY A 449 11.87 -1.00 -5.30
N GLY A 450 11.54 -0.79 -4.03
CA GLY A 450 11.14 -1.85 -3.08
C GLY A 450 9.67 -2.24 -3.22
N MET A 451 8.72 -1.38 -2.79
CA MET A 451 7.31 -1.76 -2.71
C MET A 451 6.64 -1.85 -4.09
N LEU A 452 6.81 -0.86 -4.97
CA LEU A 452 6.11 -0.86 -6.26
C LEU A 452 6.60 -1.99 -7.18
N PHE A 453 7.89 -2.26 -7.26
CA PHE A 453 8.40 -3.38 -8.07
C PHE A 453 7.93 -4.73 -7.52
N ALA A 454 7.82 -4.89 -6.20
CA ALA A 454 7.21 -6.07 -5.58
C ALA A 454 5.71 -6.17 -5.91
N PHE A 455 4.98 -5.06 -5.84
CA PHE A 455 3.56 -5.01 -6.21
C PHE A 455 3.35 -5.43 -7.68
N LEU A 456 4.19 -4.94 -8.58
CA LEU A 456 4.16 -5.34 -10.00
C LEU A 456 4.52 -6.82 -10.17
N ALA A 457 5.55 -7.34 -9.48
CA ALA A 457 5.85 -8.77 -9.48
C ALA A 457 4.60 -9.60 -9.09
N GLY A 458 3.92 -9.18 -8.03
CA GLY A 458 2.66 -9.79 -7.57
C GLY A 458 1.52 -9.66 -8.59
N ILE A 459 1.33 -8.49 -9.20
CA ILE A 459 0.33 -8.31 -10.26
C ILE A 459 0.56 -9.32 -11.38
N PHE A 460 1.78 -9.40 -11.95
CA PHE A 460 2.08 -10.33 -13.04
C PHE A 460 1.99 -11.80 -12.59
N PHE A 461 2.31 -12.10 -11.33
CA PHE A 461 2.24 -13.46 -10.80
C PHE A 461 0.79 -13.92 -10.56
N TRP A 462 -0.03 -13.13 -9.86
CA TRP A 462 -1.41 -13.51 -9.52
C TRP A 462 -2.46 -13.03 -10.54
N PHE A 463 -2.07 -12.31 -11.60
CA PHE A 463 -3.01 -11.90 -12.65
C PHE A 463 -3.83 -13.07 -13.22
N PRO A 464 -3.24 -14.25 -13.52
CA PRO A 464 -4.01 -15.40 -13.98
C PRO A 464 -5.05 -15.85 -12.95
N LYS A 465 -4.71 -15.83 -11.67
CA LYS A 465 -5.60 -16.20 -10.56
C LYS A 465 -6.78 -15.23 -10.43
N ILE A 466 -6.51 -13.93 -10.59
CA ILE A 466 -7.51 -12.87 -10.42
C ILE A 466 -8.45 -12.78 -11.63
N THR A 467 -7.92 -12.93 -12.84
CA THR A 467 -8.67 -12.66 -14.08
C THR A 467 -9.07 -13.91 -14.86
N GLY A 468 -8.48 -15.06 -14.55
CA GLY A 468 -8.60 -16.29 -15.35
C GLY A 468 -7.87 -16.24 -16.70
N ARG A 469 -7.01 -15.24 -16.93
CA ARG A 469 -6.33 -15.01 -18.21
C ARG A 469 -4.83 -14.74 -18.02
N MET A 470 -4.04 -15.07 -19.02
CA MET A 470 -2.61 -14.80 -19.04
C MET A 470 -2.31 -13.44 -19.66
N ILE A 471 -1.27 -12.80 -19.17
CA ILE A 471 -0.68 -11.60 -19.78
C ILE A 471 0.32 -12.00 -20.86
N ASN A 472 0.53 -11.13 -21.85
CA ASN A 472 1.61 -11.27 -22.82
C ASN A 472 2.97 -11.07 -22.12
N ASP A 473 3.69 -12.14 -21.90
CA ASP A 473 4.97 -12.14 -21.17
C ASP A 473 6.06 -11.30 -21.86
N ARG A 474 6.09 -11.26 -23.20
CA ARG A 474 7.07 -10.44 -23.93
C ARG A 474 6.87 -8.94 -23.66
N LEU A 475 5.62 -8.48 -23.69
CA LEU A 475 5.29 -7.09 -23.34
C LEU A 475 5.58 -6.80 -21.87
N GLY A 476 5.33 -7.77 -20.97
CA GLY A 476 5.68 -7.67 -19.57
C GLY A 476 7.19 -7.50 -19.34
N ILE A 477 8.03 -8.25 -20.06
CA ILE A 477 9.50 -8.11 -20.01
C ILE A 477 9.92 -6.73 -20.53
N VAL A 478 9.37 -6.28 -21.67
CA VAL A 478 9.67 -4.94 -22.21
C VAL A 478 9.30 -3.86 -21.19
N PHE A 479 8.13 -3.98 -20.57
CA PHE A 479 7.70 -3.04 -19.53
C PHE A 479 8.65 -3.05 -18.32
N ALA A 480 9.03 -4.23 -17.82
CA ALA A 480 9.92 -4.35 -16.67
C ALA A 480 11.28 -3.68 -16.93
N LEU A 481 11.86 -3.93 -18.11
CA LEU A 481 13.14 -3.32 -18.50
C LEU A 481 13.02 -1.81 -18.73
N TRP A 482 11.98 -1.36 -19.42
CA TRP A 482 11.74 0.07 -19.65
C TRP A 482 11.55 0.83 -18.34
N LEU A 483 10.67 0.32 -17.45
CA LEU A 483 10.45 0.88 -16.13
C LEU A 483 11.76 0.97 -15.33
N THR A 484 12.57 -0.10 -15.36
CA THR A 484 13.84 -0.16 -14.63
C THR A 484 14.84 0.88 -15.16
N VAL A 485 15.02 0.97 -16.48
CA VAL A 485 15.92 1.96 -17.08
C VAL A 485 15.46 3.37 -16.75
N GLY A 486 14.16 3.69 -16.96
CA GLY A 486 13.60 4.98 -16.62
C GLY A 486 13.76 5.32 -15.13
N PHE A 487 13.58 4.34 -14.24
CA PHE A 487 13.78 4.49 -12.81
C PHE A 487 15.24 4.83 -12.47
N GLN A 488 16.20 4.06 -12.98
CA GLN A 488 17.64 4.31 -12.72
C GLN A 488 18.08 5.68 -13.20
N LEU A 489 17.71 6.03 -14.44
CA LEU A 489 18.09 7.31 -15.03
C LEU A 489 17.43 8.51 -14.32
N THR A 490 16.26 8.31 -13.69
CA THR A 490 15.58 9.36 -12.93
C THR A 490 16.21 9.55 -11.54
N PHE A 491 16.40 8.46 -10.78
CA PHE A 491 16.69 8.57 -9.34
C PHE A 491 18.18 8.41 -9.00
N LEU A 492 18.99 7.72 -9.81
CA LEU A 492 20.42 7.62 -9.55
C LEU A 492 21.13 8.99 -9.55
N PRO A 493 20.86 9.91 -10.49
CA PRO A 493 21.44 11.25 -10.47
C PRO A 493 21.05 12.07 -9.23
N GLN A 494 19.91 11.76 -8.59
CA GLN A 494 19.45 12.49 -7.41
C GLN A 494 20.33 12.21 -6.17
N PHE A 495 21.03 11.08 -6.09
CA PHE A 495 22.06 10.87 -5.07
C PHE A 495 23.19 11.89 -5.25
N TRP A 496 23.64 12.09 -6.50
CA TRP A 496 24.68 13.08 -6.79
C TRP A 496 24.20 14.51 -6.52
N LEU A 497 22.97 14.85 -6.91
CA LEU A 497 22.37 16.16 -6.59
C LEU A 497 22.37 16.42 -5.08
N GLY A 498 21.96 15.43 -4.28
CA GLY A 498 21.92 15.56 -2.83
C GLY A 498 23.30 15.70 -2.19
N THR A 499 24.30 14.91 -2.65
CA THR A 499 25.68 15.03 -2.15
C THR A 499 26.35 16.35 -2.55
N ASN A 500 25.84 17.03 -3.58
CA ASN A 500 26.26 18.37 -3.98
C ASN A 500 25.40 19.49 -3.38
N GLY A 501 24.63 19.18 -2.34
CA GLY A 501 23.92 20.17 -1.52
C GLY A 501 22.56 20.62 -2.07
N MET A 502 21.98 19.92 -3.05
CA MET A 502 20.61 20.21 -3.47
C MET A 502 19.62 19.81 -2.40
N ASN A 503 18.92 20.78 -1.82
CA ASN A 503 17.84 20.53 -0.87
C ASN A 503 16.60 19.93 -1.56
N ARG A 504 15.83 19.12 -0.84
CA ARG A 504 14.51 18.68 -1.29
C ARG A 504 13.44 19.73 -0.99
N ARG A 505 12.27 19.61 -1.62
CA ARG A 505 11.09 20.48 -1.40
C ARG A 505 11.33 21.94 -1.80
N ILE A 506 12.18 22.18 -2.78
CA ILE A 506 12.46 23.50 -3.34
C ILE A 506 12.00 23.57 -4.79
N ALA A 507 11.47 24.71 -5.20
CA ALA A 507 11.03 24.98 -6.57
C ALA A 507 12.18 25.43 -7.47
N ASP A 508 13.25 25.95 -6.87
CA ASP A 508 14.42 26.48 -7.56
C ASP A 508 15.72 25.99 -6.91
N TYR A 509 16.83 26.00 -7.65
CA TYR A 509 18.12 25.45 -7.25
C TYR A 509 19.28 26.17 -7.97
N PRO A 510 20.53 26.08 -7.46
CA PRO A 510 21.69 26.70 -8.10
C PRO A 510 21.96 26.19 -9.53
N GLU A 511 22.25 27.10 -10.47
CA GLU A 511 22.46 26.83 -11.90
C GLU A 511 23.46 25.69 -12.18
N GLN A 512 24.50 25.52 -11.34
CA GLN A 512 25.48 24.45 -11.52
C GLN A 512 24.87 23.03 -11.44
N LEU A 513 23.68 22.88 -10.91
CA LEU A 513 22.96 21.59 -10.79
C LEU A 513 21.97 21.35 -11.95
N GLU A 514 21.80 22.32 -12.87
CA GLU A 514 20.79 22.27 -13.93
C GLU A 514 20.95 21.07 -14.85
N GLY A 515 22.18 20.77 -15.30
CA GLY A 515 22.40 19.64 -16.22
C GLY A 515 21.93 18.29 -15.65
N ALA A 516 22.19 18.03 -14.36
CA ALA A 516 21.76 16.78 -13.72
C ALA A 516 20.24 16.78 -13.46
N ASN A 517 19.64 17.93 -13.13
CA ASN A 517 18.20 18.07 -12.99
C ASN A 517 17.47 17.90 -14.33
N LEU A 518 17.96 18.51 -15.41
CA LEU A 518 17.41 18.32 -16.75
C LEU A 518 17.45 16.85 -17.18
N PHE A 519 18.60 16.17 -16.96
CA PHE A 519 18.73 14.75 -17.25
C PHE A 519 17.73 13.90 -16.46
N SER A 520 17.62 14.11 -15.14
CA SER A 520 16.65 13.44 -14.29
C SER A 520 15.20 13.73 -14.72
N SER A 521 14.90 14.95 -15.17
CA SER A 521 13.57 15.36 -15.63
C SER A 521 13.20 14.66 -16.94
N ILE A 522 14.05 14.68 -17.95
CA ILE A 522 13.82 13.96 -19.22
C ILE A 522 13.59 12.47 -18.93
N SER A 523 14.42 11.89 -18.07
CA SER A 523 14.32 10.48 -17.69
C SER A 523 13.02 10.14 -16.94
N SER A 524 12.48 11.09 -16.16
CA SER A 524 11.20 10.91 -15.47
C SER A 524 10.01 10.82 -16.43
N PHE A 525 10.04 11.53 -17.57
CA PHE A 525 9.04 11.37 -18.61
C PHE A 525 9.14 10.02 -19.32
N LEU A 526 10.37 9.51 -19.53
CA LEU A 526 10.57 8.15 -20.02
C LEU A 526 10.00 7.13 -19.05
N LEU A 527 10.25 7.30 -17.74
CA LEU A 527 9.68 6.49 -16.67
C LEU A 527 8.14 6.54 -16.68
N GLY A 528 7.55 7.73 -16.71
CA GLY A 528 6.11 7.93 -16.72
C GLY A 528 5.42 7.27 -17.94
N ALA A 529 6.03 7.38 -19.12
CA ALA A 529 5.52 6.78 -20.34
C ALA A 529 5.42 5.25 -20.27
N SER A 530 6.27 4.58 -19.47
CA SER A 530 6.19 3.13 -19.27
C SER A 530 4.87 2.67 -18.66
N PHE A 531 4.23 3.51 -17.82
CA PHE A 531 2.92 3.18 -17.22
C PHE A 531 1.78 3.13 -18.24
N LEU A 532 1.88 3.82 -19.38
CA LEU A 532 0.93 3.67 -20.48
C LEU A 532 0.98 2.25 -21.05
N LEU A 533 2.19 1.68 -21.15
CA LEU A 533 2.35 0.28 -21.56
C LEU A 533 1.78 -0.67 -20.50
N LEU A 534 1.95 -0.39 -19.19
CA LEU A 534 1.33 -1.18 -18.12
C LEU A 534 -0.20 -1.22 -18.27
N VAL A 535 -0.83 -0.06 -18.43
CA VAL A 535 -2.30 0.02 -18.63
C VAL A 535 -2.73 -0.81 -19.83
N TYR A 536 -2.01 -0.69 -20.96
CA TYR A 536 -2.28 -1.50 -22.14
C TYR A 536 -2.16 -3.00 -21.86
N ILE A 537 -1.10 -3.44 -21.19
CA ILE A 537 -0.85 -4.85 -20.83
C ILE A 537 -1.98 -5.40 -19.97
N LEU A 538 -2.37 -4.68 -18.92
CA LEU A 538 -3.40 -5.14 -17.99
C LEU A 538 -4.77 -5.22 -18.66
N VAL A 539 -5.16 -4.18 -19.41
CA VAL A 539 -6.45 -4.13 -20.11
C VAL A 539 -6.52 -5.17 -21.23
N SER A 540 -5.47 -5.29 -22.07
CA SER A 540 -5.42 -6.27 -23.14
C SER A 540 -5.38 -7.71 -22.61
N GLY A 541 -4.60 -7.95 -21.53
CA GLY A 541 -4.53 -9.23 -20.84
C GLY A 541 -5.90 -9.66 -20.29
N ALA A 542 -6.59 -8.77 -19.58
CA ALA A 542 -7.89 -9.05 -19.00
C ALA A 542 -9.00 -9.30 -20.05
N ARG A 543 -8.91 -8.63 -21.20
CA ARG A 543 -9.95 -8.73 -22.26
C ARG A 543 -9.65 -9.83 -23.29
N ARG A 544 -8.40 -10.01 -23.70
CA ARG A 544 -8.00 -10.82 -24.87
C ARG A 544 -6.89 -11.81 -24.56
N GLY A 545 -6.37 -11.86 -23.32
CA GLY A 545 -5.34 -12.84 -22.93
C GLY A 545 -5.84 -14.28 -23.07
N PRO A 546 -4.95 -15.24 -23.35
CA PRO A 546 -5.28 -16.65 -23.31
C PRO A 546 -5.89 -17.05 -21.98
N VAL A 547 -6.85 -17.98 -21.99
CA VAL A 547 -7.43 -18.53 -20.75
C VAL A 547 -6.33 -19.21 -19.95
N ALA A 548 -6.24 -18.88 -18.67
CA ALA A 548 -5.31 -19.51 -17.75
C ALA A 548 -5.96 -20.76 -17.12
N GLY A 549 -5.18 -21.82 -16.96
CA GLY A 549 -5.60 -22.93 -16.09
C GLY A 549 -5.59 -22.53 -14.61
N PRO A 550 -6.01 -23.43 -13.72
CA PRO A 550 -6.02 -23.18 -12.28
C PRO A 550 -4.62 -22.89 -11.73
N ASN A 551 -3.57 -23.48 -12.31
CA ASN A 551 -2.19 -23.35 -11.84
C ASN A 551 -1.19 -23.22 -13.02
N PRO A 552 -1.11 -22.08 -13.70
CA PRO A 552 -0.23 -21.89 -14.85
C PRO A 552 1.25 -21.89 -14.46
N TRP A 553 1.58 -21.67 -13.19
CA TRP A 553 2.95 -21.62 -12.69
C TRP A 553 3.44 -22.93 -12.10
N ASN A 554 2.59 -23.93 -11.96
CA ASN A 554 2.88 -25.15 -11.22
C ASN A 554 3.41 -24.87 -9.80
N ALA A 555 2.73 -23.92 -9.14
CA ALA A 555 3.02 -23.49 -7.78
C ALA A 555 2.33 -24.43 -6.76
N SER A 556 2.83 -24.47 -5.51
CA SER A 556 2.41 -25.46 -4.52
C SER A 556 1.40 -24.95 -3.48
N THR A 557 1.27 -23.62 -3.31
CA THR A 557 0.40 -23.01 -2.30
C THR A 557 -1.10 -23.14 -2.65
N LEU A 558 -1.97 -22.97 -1.64
CA LEU A 558 -3.42 -23.27 -1.74
C LEU A 558 -4.14 -22.46 -2.81
N GLU A 559 -3.78 -21.21 -3.02
CA GLU A 559 -4.40 -20.36 -4.04
C GLU A 559 -4.23 -20.92 -5.46
N TRP A 560 -3.21 -21.75 -5.68
CA TRP A 560 -2.98 -22.41 -6.97
C TRP A 560 -3.64 -23.79 -7.09
N GLN A 561 -4.30 -24.24 -6.02
CA GLN A 561 -5.05 -25.51 -6.00
C GLN A 561 -6.56 -25.33 -6.24
N VAL A 562 -7.01 -24.09 -6.47
CA VAL A 562 -8.39 -23.72 -6.80
C VAL A 562 -8.49 -23.16 -8.21
N SER A 563 -9.72 -23.04 -8.74
CA SER A 563 -9.96 -22.48 -10.08
C SER A 563 -9.43 -21.04 -10.21
N SER A 564 -9.26 -20.56 -11.42
CA SER A 564 -8.86 -19.21 -11.76
C SER A 564 -9.95 -18.54 -12.62
N PRO A 565 -10.73 -17.56 -12.11
CA PRO A 565 -10.79 -17.08 -10.71
C PRO A 565 -11.33 -18.12 -9.71
N PRO A 566 -11.04 -17.95 -8.39
CA PRO A 566 -11.64 -18.79 -7.36
C PRO A 566 -13.17 -18.58 -7.27
N PRO A 567 -13.95 -19.59 -6.83
CA PRO A 567 -15.38 -19.46 -6.60
C PRO A 567 -15.68 -18.53 -5.42
N GLU A 568 -16.96 -18.25 -5.18
CA GLU A 568 -17.40 -17.30 -4.14
C GLU A 568 -16.87 -17.68 -2.74
N HIS A 569 -17.00 -18.94 -2.35
CA HIS A 569 -16.50 -19.46 -1.07
C HIS A 569 -15.08 -20.05 -1.15
N ASN A 570 -14.25 -19.60 -2.10
CA ASN A 570 -12.88 -20.00 -2.33
C ASN A 570 -12.66 -21.47 -2.69
N PHE A 571 -13.36 -22.41 -2.04
CA PHE A 571 -13.14 -23.85 -2.16
C PHE A 571 -14.43 -24.60 -2.44
N SER A 572 -14.35 -25.65 -3.26
CA SER A 572 -15.47 -26.60 -3.50
C SER A 572 -15.52 -27.73 -2.48
N GLY A 573 -14.54 -27.82 -1.57
CA GLY A 573 -14.46 -28.78 -0.47
C GLY A 573 -13.56 -28.22 0.62
N GLN A 574 -13.54 -28.80 1.81
CA GLN A 574 -12.73 -28.30 2.91
C GLN A 574 -11.24 -28.64 2.70
N PRO A 575 -10.35 -27.66 2.61
CA PRO A 575 -8.92 -27.92 2.52
C PRO A 575 -8.37 -28.42 3.85
N ARG A 576 -7.51 -29.43 3.79
CA ARG A 576 -6.72 -29.94 4.92
C ARG A 576 -5.23 -29.84 4.56
N VAL A 577 -4.50 -29.03 5.28
CA VAL A 577 -3.06 -28.85 5.02
C VAL A 577 -2.27 -30.02 5.61
N VAL A 578 -1.48 -30.66 4.77
CA VAL A 578 -0.74 -31.88 5.13
C VAL A 578 0.78 -31.65 5.18
N ASP A 579 1.31 -30.68 4.43
CA ASP A 579 2.75 -30.45 4.32
C ASP A 579 3.09 -28.96 4.26
N HIS A 580 4.38 -28.64 4.17
CA HIS A 580 4.91 -27.28 4.03
C HIS A 580 4.44 -26.62 2.72
N PRO A 581 4.27 -25.29 2.65
CA PRO A 581 3.78 -24.61 1.43
C PRO A 581 4.73 -24.75 0.23
N TYR A 582 6.02 -25.02 0.44
CA TYR A 582 7.03 -25.05 -0.60
C TYR A 582 7.61 -26.48 -0.78
N VAL A 583 6.77 -27.40 -1.21
CA VAL A 583 7.09 -28.84 -1.37
C VAL A 583 7.76 -29.14 -2.72
N TYR A 584 8.81 -28.40 -3.07
CA TYR A 584 9.56 -28.62 -4.30
C TYR A 584 10.61 -29.72 -4.13
N GLY A 585 10.79 -30.55 -5.16
CA GLY A 585 11.81 -31.59 -5.21
C GLY A 585 11.46 -32.92 -4.55
N THR A 586 10.30 -33.05 -3.93
CA THR A 586 9.82 -34.29 -3.31
C THR A 586 8.67 -34.87 -4.14
N ALA A 587 8.86 -36.05 -4.71
CA ALA A 587 7.86 -36.69 -5.53
C ALA A 587 6.60 -37.03 -4.70
N GLY A 588 5.41 -36.66 -5.21
CA GLY A 588 4.12 -36.97 -4.56
C GLY A 588 3.75 -36.03 -3.39
N SER A 589 4.64 -35.10 -2.97
CA SER A 589 4.31 -34.11 -1.94
C SER A 589 3.26 -33.12 -2.43
N ARG A 590 2.25 -32.85 -1.56
CA ARG A 590 1.19 -31.86 -1.77
C ARG A 590 1.08 -31.00 -0.52
N HIS A 591 0.86 -29.72 -0.68
CA HIS A 591 0.64 -28.80 0.45
C HIS A 591 -0.68 -29.11 1.16
N ALA A 592 -1.75 -29.37 0.40
CA ALA A 592 -3.07 -29.64 0.96
C ALA A 592 -3.81 -30.75 0.18
N GLU A 593 -4.79 -31.35 0.84
CA GLU A 593 -5.80 -32.28 0.32
C GLU A 593 -7.18 -31.68 0.53
N PHE A 594 -8.15 -32.06 -0.31
CA PHE A 594 -9.53 -31.59 -0.19
C PHE A 594 -10.42 -32.75 0.26
N VAL A 595 -11.13 -32.55 1.39
CA VAL A 595 -12.06 -33.54 1.94
C VAL A 595 -13.47 -33.22 1.45
N GLY A 596 -14.20 -34.21 0.96
CA GLY A 596 -15.59 -34.07 0.52
C GLY A 596 -15.76 -33.65 -0.95
N VAL A 597 -14.69 -33.61 -1.73
CA VAL A 597 -14.76 -33.46 -3.19
C VAL A 597 -14.66 -34.86 -3.81
N THR A 598 -15.71 -35.32 -4.44
CA THR A 598 -15.61 -36.38 -5.44
C THR A 598 -14.71 -35.86 -6.56
N THR A 599 -13.51 -36.37 -6.67
CA THR A 599 -12.59 -35.95 -7.72
C THR A 599 -13.24 -36.26 -9.06
N THR A 600 -13.05 -35.36 -10.04
CA THR A 600 -13.49 -35.54 -11.43
C THR A 600 -12.98 -36.85 -12.06
N ARG A 601 -12.08 -37.55 -11.41
CA ARG A 601 -11.58 -38.87 -11.76
C ARG A 601 -12.55 -39.98 -11.36
N GLU A 602 -13.16 -39.91 -10.17
CA GLU A 602 -14.20 -40.87 -9.73
C GLU A 602 -15.49 -40.69 -10.55
N GLN A 603 -15.83 -39.47 -10.96
CA GLN A 603 -16.94 -39.20 -11.90
C GLN A 603 -16.66 -39.68 -13.32
N ALA A 604 -15.39 -39.78 -13.74
CA ALA A 604 -15.01 -40.35 -15.04
C ALA A 604 -14.96 -41.89 -15.00
N GLU A 605 -14.62 -42.46 -13.86
CA GLU A 605 -14.60 -43.92 -13.66
C GLU A 605 -16.04 -44.50 -13.47
N ASP A 606 -16.93 -43.78 -12.77
CA ASP A 606 -18.35 -44.14 -12.66
C ASP A 606 -19.11 -44.06 -14.01
N ARG A 607 -18.73 -43.12 -14.89
CA ARG A 607 -19.31 -43.06 -16.24
C ARG A 607 -18.82 -44.15 -17.19
N ASN A 608 -17.65 -44.71 -16.93
CA ASN A 608 -17.13 -45.85 -17.72
C ASN A 608 -17.53 -47.21 -17.15
N GLY A 609 -18.05 -47.27 -15.93
CA GLY A 609 -18.54 -48.51 -15.30
C GLY A 609 -19.98 -48.90 -15.69
N ASP A 610 -20.78 -47.98 -16.25
CA ASP A 610 -22.20 -48.23 -16.61
C ASP A 610 -22.42 -48.67 -18.08
N HIS A 611 -21.35 -48.99 -18.82
CA HIS A 611 -21.45 -49.43 -20.22
C HIS A 611 -21.05 -50.90 -20.48
N ASP A 612 -20.75 -51.69 -19.43
CA ASP A 612 -20.51 -53.13 -19.55
C ASP A 612 -21.43 -53.91 -18.59
N GLY A 613 -22.77 -53.87 -18.87
CA GLY A 613 -23.75 -54.66 -18.21
C GLY A 613 -24.98 -54.91 -19.10
#